data_08d103dd45b688ce8b047c2537cf82e6
#
_entry.id   08d103dd45b688ce8b047c2537cf82e6
#
_cell.length_a   1.000
_cell.length_b   1.000
_cell.length_c   1.000
_cell.angle_alpha   90.00
_cell.angle_beta   90.00
_cell.angle_gamma   90.00
#
_symmetry.space_group_name_H-M   'P 1'
#
loop_
_entity.id
_entity.type
_entity.pdbx_description
1 polymer ?
#
loop_
_entity_poly.entity_id
_entity_poly.type
_entity_poly.pdbx_seq_one_letter_code
_entity_poly.pdbx_strand_id
1 'polypeptide(L)'
;MNRLKNKWVLITGATSGIGRETARLFALNKANLIITGRREKRLNELKKELSSKTTSKIITFCFDVRDREACKKCVDSIKTPIDVIINNAGLASGKDPIDQADFEDWDKMIDTNIKGLLSMTRFASERMRERNAGHIINVGSIAGYEAYAGGSVYCGTKHAVRAITQAAKMDLLGTNIRVSAVSPGLVDTEFSEVRFHGDKKKADEVYKNIEPLTGVDVAEIICFVASRPPHVNILDTVVLPVHQSSATLVHRSE
;
A
#
# COMPACT_ATOMS: atom_id res chain seq x y z
N MET A 1 13.78 19.41 -8.54
CA MET A 1 12.43 20.02 -8.57
C MET A 1 11.51 19.15 -7.73
N ASN A 2 11.00 19.66 -6.61
CA ASN A 2 10.12 18.85 -5.72
C ASN A 2 8.67 18.88 -6.24
N ARG A 3 8.28 17.89 -7.07
CA ARG A 3 6.95 17.77 -7.66
C ARG A 3 5.86 17.34 -6.68
N LEU A 4 6.24 16.94 -5.47
CA LEU A 4 5.31 16.52 -4.40
C LEU A 4 4.92 17.69 -3.48
N LYS A 5 5.64 18.81 -3.54
CA LYS A 5 5.36 19.98 -2.71
C LYS A 5 3.92 20.45 -2.88
N ASN A 6 3.21 20.61 -1.76
CA ASN A 6 1.81 21.01 -1.66
C ASN A 6 0.78 20.05 -2.29
N LYS A 7 1.20 18.89 -2.83
CA LYS A 7 0.28 17.86 -3.30
C LYS A 7 -0.44 17.18 -2.14
N TRP A 8 -1.70 16.87 -2.31
CA TRP A 8 -2.48 16.11 -1.34
C TRP A 8 -2.40 14.62 -1.64
N VAL A 9 -1.90 13.87 -0.68
CA VAL A 9 -1.65 12.42 -0.82
C VAL A 9 -2.49 11.66 0.20
N LEU A 10 -3.41 10.84 -0.30
CA LEU A 10 -4.23 9.93 0.51
C LEU A 10 -3.52 8.60 0.64
N ILE A 11 -3.25 8.15 1.87
CA ILE A 11 -2.53 6.90 2.15
C ILE A 11 -3.39 6.01 3.03
N THR A 12 -3.75 4.83 2.52
CA THR A 12 -4.46 3.83 3.30
C THR A 12 -3.49 2.94 4.09
N GLY A 13 -3.88 2.52 5.31
CA GLY A 13 -3.02 1.67 6.13
C GLY A 13 -1.76 2.37 6.65
N ALA A 14 -1.83 3.68 6.95
CA ALA A 14 -0.69 4.48 7.37
C ALA A 14 -0.24 4.26 8.84
N THR A 15 -0.82 3.31 9.57
CA THR A 15 -0.55 3.11 10.99
C THR A 15 0.70 2.26 11.29
N SER A 16 1.31 1.65 10.29
CA SER A 16 2.53 0.83 10.42
C SER A 16 3.22 0.58 9.08
N GLY A 17 4.39 -0.02 9.13
CA GLY A 17 5.13 -0.55 7.99
C GLY A 17 5.28 0.46 6.84
N ILE A 18 5.12 -0.02 5.63
CA ILE A 18 5.29 0.75 4.39
C ILE A 18 4.43 2.03 4.39
N GLY A 19 3.15 1.95 4.80
CA GLY A 19 2.26 3.10 4.78
C GLY A 19 2.69 4.22 5.72
N ARG A 20 3.24 3.88 6.89
CA ARG A 20 3.77 4.85 7.86
C ARG A 20 5.04 5.53 7.33
N GLU A 21 5.96 4.75 6.78
CA GLU A 21 7.20 5.31 6.21
C GLU A 21 6.92 6.15 4.96
N THR A 22 5.96 5.71 4.14
CA THR A 22 5.46 6.50 3.00
C THR A 22 4.91 7.86 3.47
N ALA A 23 4.10 7.89 4.54
CA ALA A 23 3.58 9.15 5.08
C ALA A 23 4.72 10.06 5.56
N ARG A 24 5.74 9.51 6.24
CA ARG A 24 6.93 10.26 6.68
C ARG A 24 7.67 10.87 5.51
N LEU A 25 7.97 10.06 4.50
CA LEU A 25 8.75 10.52 3.35
C LEU A 25 8.02 11.56 2.51
N PHE A 26 6.71 11.40 2.30
CA PHE A 26 5.92 12.40 1.58
C PHE A 26 5.80 13.72 2.35
N ALA A 27 5.66 13.68 3.67
CA ALA A 27 5.68 14.89 4.50
C ALA A 27 7.03 15.61 4.44
N LEU A 28 8.15 14.89 4.49
CA LEU A 28 9.50 15.46 4.31
C LEU A 28 9.66 16.12 2.92
N ASN A 29 8.98 15.58 1.90
CA ASN A 29 8.90 16.17 0.56
C ASN A 29 7.85 17.29 0.46
N LYS A 30 7.35 17.81 1.59
CA LYS A 30 6.40 18.93 1.68
C LYS A 30 5.04 18.65 1.01
N ALA A 31 4.63 17.38 0.91
CA ALA A 31 3.28 17.01 0.52
C ALA A 31 2.33 17.16 1.72
N ASN A 32 1.07 17.50 1.46
CA ASN A 32 0.00 17.43 2.44
C ASN A 32 -0.57 16.01 2.46
N LEU A 33 -0.99 15.54 3.62
CA LEU A 33 -1.36 14.14 3.81
C LEU A 33 -2.80 13.98 4.29
N ILE A 34 -3.43 12.93 3.78
CA ILE A 34 -4.65 12.34 4.31
C ILE A 34 -4.28 10.92 4.67
N ILE A 35 -4.15 10.61 5.95
CA ILE A 35 -3.69 9.30 6.42
C ILE A 35 -4.86 8.54 7.05
N THR A 36 -5.01 7.28 6.67
CA THR A 36 -6.12 6.44 7.15
C THR A 36 -5.65 5.11 7.72
N GLY A 37 -6.47 4.54 8.59
CA GLY A 37 -6.22 3.23 9.19
C GLY A 37 -7.20 2.92 10.31
N ARG A 38 -7.11 1.73 10.91
CA ARG A 38 -8.02 1.25 11.95
C ARG A 38 -7.59 1.63 13.37
N ARG A 39 -6.35 2.04 13.56
CA ARG A 39 -5.73 2.27 14.89
C ARG A 39 -5.63 3.78 15.15
N GLU A 40 -6.69 4.36 15.69
CA GLU A 40 -6.82 5.81 15.89
C GLU A 40 -5.66 6.41 16.68
N LYS A 41 -5.25 5.75 17.77
CA LYS A 41 -4.10 6.18 18.59
C LYS A 41 -2.84 6.35 17.73
N ARG A 42 -2.52 5.36 16.89
CA ARG A 42 -1.35 5.42 16.01
C ARG A 42 -1.46 6.48 14.91
N LEU A 43 -2.66 6.74 14.38
CA LEU A 43 -2.88 7.85 13.45
C LEU A 43 -2.60 9.19 14.10
N ASN A 44 -3.08 9.39 15.33
CA ASN A 44 -2.88 10.62 16.07
C ASN A 44 -1.41 10.82 16.46
N GLU A 45 -0.71 9.76 16.87
CA GLU A 45 0.73 9.77 17.13
C GLU A 45 1.52 10.16 15.87
N LEU A 46 1.22 9.53 14.73
CA LEU A 46 1.88 9.84 13.46
C LEU A 46 1.59 11.30 13.02
N LYS A 47 0.34 11.74 13.14
CA LYS A 47 -0.03 13.14 12.87
C LYS A 47 0.78 14.10 13.74
N LYS A 48 0.88 13.86 15.05
CA LYS A 48 1.66 14.68 15.98
C LYS A 48 3.14 14.70 15.59
N GLU A 49 3.72 13.53 15.31
CA GLU A 49 5.11 13.40 14.87
C GLU A 49 5.37 14.24 13.61
N LEU A 50 4.55 14.07 12.57
CA LEU A 50 4.76 14.74 11.30
C LEU A 50 4.52 16.25 11.39
N SER A 51 3.52 16.68 12.17
CA SER A 51 3.24 18.11 12.36
C SER A 51 4.33 18.84 13.14
N SER A 52 5.12 18.13 13.97
CA SER A 52 6.27 18.72 14.67
C SER A 52 7.53 18.81 13.82
N LYS A 53 7.65 18.00 12.78
CA LYS A 53 8.85 17.88 11.94
C LYS A 53 8.73 18.54 10.56
N THR A 54 7.50 18.84 10.13
CA THR A 54 7.24 19.32 8.77
C THR A 54 6.17 20.42 8.77
N THR A 55 6.07 21.16 7.67
CA THR A 55 5.01 22.17 7.45
C THR A 55 3.78 21.59 6.71
N SER A 56 3.75 20.28 6.54
CA SER A 56 2.66 19.58 5.84
C SER A 56 1.35 19.64 6.62
N LYS A 57 0.24 19.88 5.93
CA LYS A 57 -1.09 19.74 6.52
C LYS A 57 -1.45 18.26 6.58
N ILE A 58 -1.96 17.79 7.73
CA ILE A 58 -2.25 16.37 7.94
C ILE A 58 -3.67 16.18 8.45
N ILE A 59 -4.45 15.42 7.70
CA ILE A 59 -5.81 15.02 8.03
C ILE A 59 -5.80 13.51 8.33
N THR A 60 -6.54 13.10 9.34
CA THR A 60 -6.65 11.69 9.74
C THR A 60 -8.09 11.21 9.62
N PHE A 61 -8.29 9.98 9.11
CA PHE A 61 -9.56 9.28 9.15
C PHE A 61 -9.36 7.86 9.71
N CYS A 62 -10.11 7.53 10.77
CA CYS A 62 -10.06 6.21 11.38
C CYS A 62 -11.22 5.37 10.88
N PHE A 63 -10.94 4.36 10.05
CA PHE A 63 -11.92 3.40 9.53
C PHE A 63 -11.24 2.15 8.99
N ASP A 64 -12.06 1.12 8.72
CA ASP A 64 -11.62 -0.10 8.03
C ASP A 64 -11.97 0.01 6.54
N VAL A 65 -10.98 -0.22 5.66
CA VAL A 65 -11.20 -0.20 4.20
C VAL A 65 -12.15 -1.29 3.70
N ARG A 66 -12.43 -2.31 4.53
CA ARG A 66 -13.44 -3.34 4.24
C ARG A 66 -14.86 -2.79 4.29
N ASP A 67 -15.08 -1.72 5.03
CA ASP A 67 -16.35 -0.99 5.06
C ASP A 67 -16.42 0.01 3.89
N ARG A 68 -17.19 -0.35 2.86
CA ARG A 68 -17.36 0.46 1.65
C ARG A 68 -18.00 1.82 1.95
N GLU A 69 -18.97 1.86 2.85
CA GLU A 69 -19.64 3.11 3.22
C GLU A 69 -18.69 4.04 3.98
N ALA A 70 -17.85 3.49 4.86
CA ALA A 70 -16.81 4.27 5.52
C ALA A 70 -15.77 4.80 4.53
N CYS A 71 -15.38 4.01 3.51
CA CYS A 71 -14.52 4.46 2.42
C CYS A 71 -15.14 5.65 1.67
N LYS A 72 -16.44 5.53 1.31
CA LYS A 72 -17.18 6.60 0.64
C LYS A 72 -17.25 7.85 1.50
N LYS A 73 -17.68 7.73 2.75
CA LYS A 73 -17.76 8.86 3.70
C LYS A 73 -16.41 9.55 3.88
N CYS A 74 -15.32 8.79 3.95
CA CYS A 74 -13.97 9.36 4.02
C CYS A 74 -13.69 10.24 2.79
N VAL A 75 -13.85 9.71 1.58
CA VAL A 75 -13.53 10.44 0.34
C VAL A 75 -14.46 11.65 0.15
N ASP A 76 -15.75 11.53 0.44
CA ASP A 76 -16.73 12.64 0.36
C ASP A 76 -16.42 13.77 1.37
N SER A 77 -15.86 13.42 2.52
CA SER A 77 -15.48 14.39 3.57
C SER A 77 -14.22 15.19 3.24
N ILE A 78 -13.40 14.73 2.29
CA ILE A 78 -12.19 15.42 1.88
C ILE A 78 -12.56 16.67 1.07
N LYS A 79 -12.23 17.85 1.56
CA LYS A 79 -12.50 19.13 0.89
C LYS A 79 -11.36 19.60 -0.01
N THR A 80 -10.22 18.91 0.06
CA THR A 80 -9.03 19.19 -0.75
C THR A 80 -8.99 18.31 -1.99
N PRO A 81 -8.15 18.63 -2.99
CA PRO A 81 -7.85 17.68 -4.07
C PRO A 81 -7.27 16.38 -3.52
N ILE A 82 -7.44 15.27 -4.23
CA ILE A 82 -6.66 14.05 -4.07
C ILE A 82 -5.72 13.97 -5.27
N ASP A 83 -4.47 14.42 -5.09
CA ASP A 83 -3.49 14.39 -6.20
C ASP A 83 -2.89 13.01 -6.37
N VAL A 84 -2.70 12.28 -5.27
CA VAL A 84 -2.20 10.91 -5.25
C VAL A 84 -3.00 10.10 -4.24
N ILE A 85 -3.41 8.90 -4.61
CA ILE A 85 -3.85 7.89 -3.65
C ILE A 85 -2.86 6.74 -3.62
N ILE A 86 -2.48 6.29 -2.41
CA ILE A 86 -1.64 5.13 -2.19
C ILE A 86 -2.49 4.07 -1.48
N ASN A 87 -2.92 3.09 -2.24
CA ASN A 87 -3.63 1.91 -1.75
C ASN A 87 -2.61 0.95 -1.13
N ASN A 88 -2.25 1.23 0.12
CA ASN A 88 -1.28 0.44 0.86
C ASN A 88 -1.95 -0.49 1.89
N ALA A 89 -3.17 -0.20 2.34
CA ALA A 89 -3.88 -1.09 3.25
C ALA A 89 -3.97 -2.50 2.67
N GLY A 90 -3.40 -3.46 3.37
CA GLY A 90 -3.34 -4.85 2.96
C GLY A 90 -2.75 -5.72 4.06
N LEU A 91 -3.04 -7.01 4.01
CA LEU A 91 -2.52 -8.00 4.95
C LEU A 91 -2.38 -9.37 4.29
N ALA A 92 -1.58 -10.22 4.91
CA ALA A 92 -1.71 -11.67 4.82
C ALA A 92 -2.20 -12.20 6.16
N SER A 93 -2.93 -13.30 6.15
CA SER A 93 -3.44 -13.99 7.33
C SER A 93 -3.33 -15.50 7.10
N GLY A 94 -2.63 -16.20 7.98
CA GLY A 94 -2.31 -17.62 7.83
C GLY A 94 -1.26 -17.93 6.74
N LYS A 95 -0.80 -19.17 6.76
CA LYS A 95 0.11 -19.78 5.75
C LYS A 95 -0.16 -21.28 5.62
N ASP A 96 -1.39 -21.68 5.79
CA ASP A 96 -1.77 -23.09 5.81
C ASP A 96 -2.02 -23.62 4.38
N PRO A 97 -1.87 -24.93 4.14
CA PRO A 97 -2.33 -25.57 2.92
C PRO A 97 -3.80 -25.27 2.64
N ILE A 98 -4.20 -25.28 1.37
CA ILE A 98 -5.54 -24.87 0.93
C ILE A 98 -6.67 -25.70 1.57
N ASP A 99 -6.41 -26.94 1.91
CA ASP A 99 -7.33 -27.89 2.55
C ASP A 99 -7.40 -27.74 4.09
N GLN A 100 -6.57 -26.87 4.69
CA GLN A 100 -6.47 -26.66 6.14
C GLN A 100 -6.62 -25.20 6.56
N ALA A 101 -6.67 -24.29 5.60
CA ALA A 101 -6.69 -22.86 5.86
C ALA A 101 -8.04 -22.38 6.40
N ASP A 102 -8.00 -21.38 7.28
CA ASP A 102 -9.19 -20.77 7.87
C ASP A 102 -9.90 -19.84 6.85
N PHE A 103 -11.21 -20.03 6.68
CA PHE A 103 -12.03 -19.19 5.82
C PHE A 103 -12.07 -17.72 6.28
N GLU A 104 -12.02 -17.45 7.58
CA GLU A 104 -11.97 -16.07 8.10
C GLU A 104 -10.68 -15.36 7.65
N ASP A 105 -9.56 -16.06 7.55
CA ASP A 105 -8.32 -15.51 7.03
C ASP A 105 -8.43 -15.17 5.56
N TRP A 106 -9.10 -16.02 4.78
CA TRP A 106 -9.39 -15.77 3.38
C TRP A 106 -10.25 -14.53 3.19
N ASP A 107 -11.35 -14.43 3.93
CA ASP A 107 -12.27 -13.29 3.87
C ASP A 107 -11.55 -11.99 4.26
N LYS A 108 -10.75 -12.00 5.33
CA LYS A 108 -9.93 -10.85 5.73
C LYS A 108 -9.01 -10.37 4.61
N MET A 109 -8.34 -11.31 3.93
CA MET A 109 -7.44 -10.99 2.82
C MET A 109 -8.18 -10.45 1.59
N ILE A 110 -9.27 -11.11 1.18
CA ILE A 110 -10.07 -10.71 0.02
C ILE A 110 -10.70 -9.34 0.25
N ASP A 111 -11.34 -9.15 1.40
CA ASP A 111 -12.04 -7.92 1.73
C ASP A 111 -11.08 -6.73 1.84
N THR A 112 -9.89 -6.94 2.44
CA THR A 112 -8.92 -5.85 2.57
C THR A 112 -8.17 -5.59 1.27
N ASN A 113 -7.53 -6.64 0.69
CA ASN A 113 -6.57 -6.48 -0.40
C ASN A 113 -7.25 -6.23 -1.75
N ILE A 114 -8.50 -6.70 -1.93
CA ILE A 114 -9.26 -6.55 -3.17
C ILE A 114 -10.40 -5.55 -3.00
N LYS A 115 -11.41 -5.85 -2.17
CA LYS A 115 -12.61 -5.01 -2.07
C LYS A 115 -12.30 -3.64 -1.49
N GLY A 116 -11.44 -3.56 -0.47
CA GLY A 116 -10.98 -2.29 0.11
C GLY A 116 -10.21 -1.43 -0.88
N LEU A 117 -9.25 -2.05 -1.58
CA LEU A 117 -8.49 -1.36 -2.65
C LEU A 117 -9.42 -0.85 -3.76
N LEU A 118 -10.34 -1.67 -4.25
CA LEU A 118 -11.31 -1.28 -5.28
C LEU A 118 -12.20 -0.13 -4.82
N SER A 119 -12.72 -0.17 -3.58
CA SER A 119 -13.57 0.89 -3.02
C SER A 119 -12.83 2.22 -2.97
N MET A 120 -11.62 2.24 -2.41
CA MET A 120 -10.80 3.45 -2.33
C MET A 120 -10.39 3.96 -3.72
N THR A 121 -10.01 3.05 -4.63
CA THR A 121 -9.69 3.40 -6.02
C THR A 121 -10.89 4.04 -6.73
N ARG A 122 -12.07 3.42 -6.62
CA ARG A 122 -13.30 3.88 -7.27
C ARG A 122 -13.66 5.31 -6.83
N PHE A 123 -13.76 5.55 -5.53
CA PHE A 123 -14.16 6.86 -5.00
C PHE A 123 -13.09 7.94 -5.24
N ALA A 124 -11.81 7.61 -5.13
CA ALA A 124 -10.75 8.57 -5.42
C ALA A 124 -10.65 8.91 -6.91
N SER A 125 -10.83 7.92 -7.81
CA SER A 125 -10.76 8.13 -9.25
C SER A 125 -11.89 8.99 -9.79
N GLU A 126 -13.08 8.95 -9.20
CA GLU A 126 -14.18 9.90 -9.52
C GLU A 126 -13.73 11.35 -9.30
N ARG A 127 -13.18 11.64 -8.12
CA ARG A 127 -12.65 12.97 -7.77
C ARG A 127 -11.47 13.40 -8.66
N MET A 128 -10.63 12.46 -9.06
CA MET A 128 -9.52 12.72 -9.99
C MET A 128 -10.03 12.98 -11.41
N ARG A 129 -11.07 12.28 -11.85
CA ARG A 129 -11.66 12.45 -13.20
C ARG A 129 -12.30 13.81 -13.37
N GLU A 130 -13.00 14.33 -12.36
CA GLU A 130 -13.58 15.69 -12.36
C GLU A 130 -12.53 16.78 -12.64
N ARG A 131 -11.31 16.58 -12.18
CA ARG A 131 -10.18 17.49 -12.34
C ARG A 131 -9.26 17.12 -13.52
N ASN A 132 -9.52 16.00 -14.16
CA ASN A 132 -8.65 15.38 -15.16
C ASN A 132 -7.19 15.32 -14.72
N ALA A 133 -6.92 14.98 -13.45
CA ALA A 133 -5.58 14.94 -12.88
C ALA A 133 -5.54 14.04 -11.63
N GLY A 134 -4.57 13.13 -11.55
CA GLY A 134 -4.38 12.27 -10.40
C GLY A 134 -3.33 11.20 -10.59
N HIS A 135 -3.05 10.46 -9.53
CA HIS A 135 -2.19 9.28 -9.58
C HIS A 135 -2.66 8.22 -8.57
N ILE A 136 -2.98 7.05 -9.04
CA ILE A 136 -3.34 5.88 -8.24
C ILE A 136 -2.10 5.00 -8.13
N ILE A 137 -1.63 4.72 -6.92
CA ILE A 137 -0.49 3.84 -6.66
C ILE A 137 -0.96 2.70 -5.76
N ASN A 138 -0.87 1.48 -6.26
CA ASN A 138 -1.26 0.27 -5.55
C ASN A 138 -0.01 -0.43 -4.99
N VAL A 139 -0.02 -0.80 -3.71
CA VAL A 139 1.04 -1.62 -3.13
C VAL A 139 0.74 -3.09 -3.42
N GLY A 140 1.47 -3.62 -4.40
CA GLY A 140 1.44 -5.00 -4.83
C GLY A 140 2.26 -5.93 -3.92
N SER A 141 2.90 -6.92 -4.53
CA SER A 141 3.88 -7.83 -3.93
C SER A 141 4.50 -8.69 -5.04
N ILE A 142 5.69 -9.23 -4.82
CA ILE A 142 6.22 -10.33 -5.63
C ILE A 142 5.25 -11.52 -5.70
N ALA A 143 4.43 -11.73 -4.65
CA ALA A 143 3.36 -12.72 -4.62
C ALA A 143 2.22 -12.44 -5.65
N GLY A 144 2.25 -11.31 -6.34
CA GLY A 144 1.37 -11.01 -7.48
C GLY A 144 1.93 -11.44 -8.84
N TYR A 145 3.13 -12.03 -8.86
CA TYR A 145 3.81 -12.55 -10.04
C TYR A 145 4.02 -14.06 -9.94
N GLU A 146 4.23 -14.54 -8.73
CA GLU A 146 4.54 -15.94 -8.46
C GLU A 146 3.75 -16.41 -7.25
N ALA A 147 3.18 -17.62 -7.35
CA ALA A 147 2.50 -18.27 -6.23
C ALA A 147 3.47 -19.14 -5.43
N TYR A 148 3.15 -19.38 -4.17
CA TYR A 148 3.89 -20.26 -3.29
C TYR A 148 2.96 -21.08 -2.38
N ALA A 149 3.44 -22.21 -1.90
CA ALA A 149 2.67 -23.10 -1.02
C ALA A 149 2.27 -22.39 0.29
N GLY A 150 1.01 -22.58 0.71
CA GLY A 150 0.41 -21.91 1.86
C GLY A 150 0.09 -20.43 1.62
N GLY A 151 0.21 -19.93 0.39
CA GLY A 151 -0.07 -18.56 0.01
C GLY A 151 -1.24 -18.42 -0.96
N SER A 152 -2.09 -19.42 -1.13
CA SER A 152 -3.12 -19.49 -2.20
C SER A 152 -3.94 -18.20 -2.31
N VAL A 153 -4.61 -17.78 -1.24
CA VAL A 153 -5.48 -16.61 -1.27
C VAL A 153 -4.66 -15.31 -1.27
N TYR A 154 -3.58 -15.22 -0.47
CA TYR A 154 -2.71 -14.04 -0.50
C TYR A 154 -2.13 -13.80 -1.91
N CYS A 155 -1.56 -14.82 -2.54
CA CYS A 155 -1.06 -14.72 -3.91
C CYS A 155 -2.19 -14.35 -4.88
N GLY A 156 -3.35 -14.99 -4.76
CA GLY A 156 -4.54 -14.66 -5.55
C GLY A 156 -4.93 -13.19 -5.42
N THR A 157 -4.95 -12.64 -4.18
CA THR A 157 -5.27 -11.21 -3.98
C THR A 157 -4.22 -10.29 -4.60
N LYS A 158 -2.92 -10.65 -4.55
CA LYS A 158 -1.85 -9.83 -5.13
C LYS A 158 -1.77 -9.93 -6.66
N HIS A 159 -2.10 -11.08 -7.24
CA HIS A 159 -2.35 -11.20 -8.70
C HIS A 159 -3.55 -10.33 -9.12
N ALA A 160 -4.64 -10.33 -8.34
CA ALA A 160 -5.78 -9.46 -8.58
C ALA A 160 -5.39 -7.98 -8.53
N VAL A 161 -4.59 -7.52 -7.55
CA VAL A 161 -4.10 -6.13 -7.48
C VAL A 161 -3.33 -5.74 -8.74
N ARG A 162 -2.49 -6.63 -9.26
CA ARG A 162 -1.76 -6.41 -10.51
C ARG A 162 -2.69 -6.27 -11.70
N ALA A 163 -3.64 -7.20 -11.87
CA ALA A 163 -4.64 -7.16 -12.94
C ALA A 163 -5.53 -5.90 -12.85
N ILE A 164 -5.99 -5.54 -11.64
CA ILE A 164 -6.78 -4.33 -11.38
C ILE A 164 -5.98 -3.08 -11.76
N THR A 165 -4.68 -3.03 -11.44
CA THR A 165 -3.81 -1.89 -11.80
C THR A 165 -3.73 -1.71 -13.31
N GLN A 166 -3.54 -2.80 -14.06
CA GLN A 166 -3.46 -2.78 -15.52
C GLN A 166 -4.79 -2.37 -16.15
N ALA A 167 -5.90 -2.97 -15.71
CA ALA A 167 -7.24 -2.64 -16.19
C ALA A 167 -7.61 -1.17 -15.89
N ALA A 168 -7.38 -0.71 -14.67
CA ALA A 168 -7.63 0.69 -14.31
C ALA A 168 -6.81 1.68 -15.15
N LYS A 169 -5.58 1.33 -15.56
CA LYS A 169 -4.81 2.15 -16.50
C LYS A 169 -5.45 2.22 -17.88
N MET A 170 -6.05 1.13 -18.34
CA MET A 170 -6.81 1.10 -19.61
C MET A 170 -8.10 1.90 -19.50
N ASP A 171 -8.87 1.74 -18.41
CA ASP A 171 -10.14 2.44 -18.17
C ASP A 171 -9.98 3.97 -18.06
N LEU A 172 -8.81 4.41 -17.64
CA LEU A 172 -8.46 5.83 -17.50
C LEU A 172 -7.66 6.39 -18.68
N LEU A 173 -7.56 5.62 -19.79
CA LEU A 173 -6.92 6.10 -21.01
C LEU A 173 -7.67 7.34 -21.54
N GLY A 174 -6.92 8.29 -22.08
CA GLY A 174 -7.49 9.59 -22.52
C GLY A 174 -7.65 10.63 -21.40
N THR A 175 -7.30 10.27 -20.14
CA THR A 175 -7.22 11.19 -19.01
C THR A 175 -5.78 11.47 -18.62
N ASN A 176 -5.57 12.53 -17.80
CA ASN A 176 -4.27 12.83 -17.17
C ASN A 176 -4.09 12.08 -15.83
N ILE A 177 -4.78 10.96 -15.62
CA ILE A 177 -4.68 10.14 -14.42
C ILE A 177 -3.67 9.01 -14.66
N ARG A 178 -2.68 8.91 -13.80
CA ARG A 178 -1.68 7.83 -13.81
C ARG A 178 -2.13 6.69 -12.93
N VAL A 179 -1.73 5.47 -13.28
CA VAL A 179 -1.96 4.28 -12.45
C VAL A 179 -0.67 3.48 -12.38
N SER A 180 -0.27 3.09 -11.18
CA SER A 180 1.00 2.41 -10.92
C SER A 180 0.84 1.30 -9.88
N ALA A 181 1.71 0.30 -9.92
CA ALA A 181 1.94 -0.64 -8.84
C ALA A 181 3.39 -0.55 -8.36
N VAL A 182 3.60 -0.75 -7.05
CA VAL A 182 4.90 -1.02 -6.46
C VAL A 182 4.79 -2.34 -5.71
N SER A 183 5.57 -3.32 -6.13
CA SER A 183 5.47 -4.73 -5.76
C SER A 183 6.73 -5.19 -5.03
N PRO A 184 6.80 -5.06 -3.69
CA PRO A 184 7.97 -5.45 -2.92
C PRO A 184 8.06 -6.97 -2.74
N GLY A 185 9.29 -7.44 -2.49
CA GLY A 185 9.59 -8.74 -1.93
C GLY A 185 9.43 -8.79 -0.42
N LEU A 186 10.40 -9.41 0.27
CA LEU A 186 10.43 -9.48 1.74
C LEU A 186 10.72 -8.10 2.33
N VAL A 187 9.79 -7.59 3.12
CA VAL A 187 9.91 -6.31 3.83
C VAL A 187 9.72 -6.55 5.31
N ASP A 188 10.71 -6.21 6.13
CA ASP A 188 10.60 -6.32 7.59
C ASP A 188 9.67 -5.24 8.14
N THR A 189 8.50 -5.66 8.56
CA THR A 189 7.44 -4.83 9.14
C THR A 189 6.55 -5.70 10.04
N GLU A 190 5.56 -5.09 10.71
CA GLU A 190 4.52 -5.83 11.45
C GLU A 190 3.70 -6.82 10.57
N PHE A 191 3.93 -6.86 9.26
CA PHE A 191 3.18 -7.70 8.33
C PHE A 191 3.30 -9.19 8.64
N SER A 192 4.50 -9.68 8.94
CA SER A 192 4.72 -11.09 9.29
C SER A 192 4.09 -11.45 10.64
N GLU A 193 4.14 -10.56 11.62
CA GLU A 193 3.46 -10.76 12.90
C GLU A 193 1.93 -10.87 12.73
N VAL A 194 1.34 -9.99 11.90
CA VAL A 194 -0.10 -10.06 11.55
C VAL A 194 -0.42 -11.36 10.83
N ARG A 195 0.42 -11.78 9.88
CA ARG A 195 0.24 -13.02 9.11
C ARG A 195 0.19 -14.25 9.99
N PHE A 196 1.02 -14.31 11.02
CA PHE A 196 1.11 -15.44 11.94
C PHE A 196 0.34 -15.21 13.25
N HIS A 197 -0.72 -14.39 13.23
CA HIS A 197 -1.64 -14.17 14.36
C HIS A 197 -0.92 -13.75 15.66
N GLY A 198 0.18 -12.99 15.55
CA GLY A 198 0.99 -12.54 16.70
C GLY A 198 2.11 -13.50 17.10
N ASP A 199 2.29 -14.61 16.40
CA ASP A 199 3.43 -15.53 16.64
C ASP A 199 4.74 -14.88 16.13
N LYS A 200 5.43 -14.21 17.06
CA LYS A 200 6.69 -13.51 16.76
C LYS A 200 7.79 -14.46 16.31
N LYS A 201 7.84 -15.67 16.84
CA LYS A 201 8.88 -16.64 16.46
C LYS A 201 8.77 -16.99 14.98
N LYS A 202 7.54 -17.29 14.52
CA LYS A 202 7.29 -17.56 13.09
C LYS A 202 7.51 -16.29 12.24
N ALA A 203 7.19 -15.11 12.75
CA ALA A 203 7.43 -13.86 12.04
C ALA A 203 8.94 -13.61 11.86
N ASP A 204 9.74 -13.77 12.90
CA ASP A 204 11.20 -13.55 12.89
C ASP A 204 11.90 -14.56 11.97
N GLU A 205 11.46 -15.82 11.94
CA GLU A 205 12.02 -16.86 11.05
C GLU A 205 11.90 -16.51 9.56
N VAL A 206 10.93 -15.65 9.17
CA VAL A 206 10.80 -15.19 7.78
C VAL A 206 12.05 -14.43 7.34
N TYR A 207 12.63 -13.65 8.23
CA TYR A 207 13.75 -12.75 7.95
C TYR A 207 15.11 -13.27 8.41
N LYS A 208 15.14 -14.49 8.99
CA LYS A 208 16.37 -15.07 9.51
C LYS A 208 17.41 -15.24 8.40
N ASN A 209 18.63 -14.79 8.69
CA ASN A 209 19.79 -14.89 7.80
C ASN A 209 19.58 -14.25 6.40
N ILE A 210 18.79 -13.17 6.34
CA ILE A 210 18.63 -12.33 5.17
C ILE A 210 18.55 -10.86 5.60
N GLU A 211 19.08 -9.96 4.80
CA GLU A 211 18.82 -8.53 4.92
C GLU A 211 17.55 -8.19 4.10
N PRO A 212 16.37 -8.02 4.74
CA PRO A 212 15.14 -7.72 4.05
C PRO A 212 15.08 -6.25 3.64
N LEU A 213 14.16 -5.88 2.76
CA LEU A 213 13.78 -4.48 2.61
C LEU A 213 13.16 -3.96 3.90
N THR A 214 13.29 -2.66 4.11
CA THR A 214 12.57 -1.93 5.14
C THR A 214 11.35 -1.21 4.55
N GLY A 215 10.46 -0.74 5.41
CA GLY A 215 9.36 0.12 4.95
C GLY A 215 9.84 1.41 4.29
N VAL A 216 11.05 1.89 4.62
CA VAL A 216 11.67 3.10 4.04
C VAL A 216 12.05 2.84 2.59
N ASP A 217 12.72 1.71 2.29
CA ASP A 217 13.13 1.36 0.92
C ASP A 217 11.93 1.35 -0.04
N VAL A 218 10.82 0.75 0.40
CA VAL A 218 9.59 0.72 -0.41
C VAL A 218 8.96 2.12 -0.52
N ALA A 219 8.98 2.90 0.55
CA ALA A 219 8.47 4.28 0.54
C ALA A 219 9.27 5.18 -0.43
N GLU A 220 10.59 4.99 -0.56
CA GLU A 220 11.43 5.71 -1.51
C GLU A 220 11.02 5.39 -2.96
N ILE A 221 10.76 4.14 -3.27
CA ILE A 221 10.26 3.74 -4.60
C ILE A 221 8.86 4.33 -4.87
N ILE A 222 7.95 4.28 -3.90
CA ILE A 222 6.63 4.91 -4.04
C ILE A 222 6.77 6.42 -4.29
N CYS A 223 7.63 7.09 -3.55
CA CYS A 223 7.91 8.52 -3.70
C CYS A 223 8.53 8.83 -5.07
N PHE A 224 9.48 8.00 -5.53
CA PHE A 224 10.07 8.10 -6.87
C PHE A 224 8.98 7.98 -7.94
N VAL A 225 8.14 6.97 -7.90
CA VAL A 225 7.04 6.74 -8.86
C VAL A 225 6.07 7.94 -8.85
N ALA A 226 5.66 8.40 -7.67
CA ALA A 226 4.74 9.53 -7.51
C ALA A 226 5.30 10.84 -8.09
N SER A 227 6.62 11.07 -7.95
CA SER A 227 7.31 12.32 -8.32
C SER A 227 7.66 12.44 -9.80
N ARG A 228 7.34 11.46 -10.65
CA ARG A 228 7.61 11.57 -12.09
C ARG A 228 6.82 12.69 -12.75
N PRO A 229 7.27 13.24 -13.88
CA PRO A 229 6.50 14.23 -14.64
C PRO A 229 5.10 13.72 -14.98
N PRO A 230 4.09 14.59 -15.13
CA PRO A 230 2.70 14.16 -15.35
C PRO A 230 2.49 13.23 -16.56
N HIS A 231 3.30 13.38 -17.62
CA HIS A 231 3.22 12.54 -18.82
C HIS A 231 3.94 11.19 -18.67
N VAL A 232 4.67 10.97 -17.56
CA VAL A 232 5.41 9.73 -17.30
C VAL A 232 4.60 8.86 -16.33
N ASN A 233 4.19 7.69 -16.79
CA ASN A 233 3.55 6.67 -15.96
C ASN A 233 4.46 5.45 -15.84
N ILE A 234 5.01 5.22 -14.66
CA ILE A 234 5.65 3.94 -14.34
C ILE A 234 4.53 2.98 -13.94
N LEU A 235 4.24 2.02 -14.80
CA LEU A 235 3.06 1.15 -14.61
C LEU A 235 3.26 0.14 -13.49
N ASP A 236 4.43 -0.46 -13.44
CA ASP A 236 4.74 -1.54 -12.50
C ASP A 236 6.21 -1.53 -12.11
N THR A 237 6.50 -1.79 -10.83
CA THR A 237 7.86 -1.80 -10.28
C THR A 237 7.98 -2.92 -9.26
N VAL A 238 8.83 -3.90 -9.54
CA VAL A 238 9.20 -4.93 -8.58
C VAL A 238 10.48 -4.50 -7.87
N VAL A 239 10.50 -4.59 -6.54
CA VAL A 239 11.68 -4.30 -5.73
C VAL A 239 11.92 -5.42 -4.74
N LEU A 240 13.11 -6.00 -4.75
CA LEU A 240 13.49 -7.16 -3.96
C LEU A 240 14.73 -6.87 -3.13
N PRO A 241 14.90 -7.52 -1.96
CA PRO A 241 16.21 -7.63 -1.34
C PRO A 241 17.22 -8.23 -2.32
N VAL A 242 18.49 -7.85 -2.22
CA VAL A 242 19.55 -8.37 -3.11
C VAL A 242 19.60 -9.90 -3.10
N HIS A 243 19.34 -10.51 -1.97
CA HIS A 243 19.39 -11.98 -1.79
C HIS A 243 18.04 -12.70 -2.03
N GLN A 244 17.07 -12.00 -2.59
CA GLN A 244 15.79 -12.59 -3.03
C GLN A 244 15.66 -12.45 -4.55
N SER A 245 15.46 -13.55 -5.27
CA SER A 245 15.26 -13.52 -6.72
C SER A 245 13.83 -13.84 -7.16
N SER A 246 13.03 -14.49 -6.30
CA SER A 246 11.63 -14.84 -6.57
C SER A 246 10.81 -14.87 -5.28
N ALA A 247 9.52 -15.20 -5.37
CA ALA A 247 8.67 -15.34 -4.19
C ALA A 247 9.14 -16.46 -3.24
N THR A 248 9.88 -17.44 -3.76
CA THR A 248 10.33 -18.63 -3.03
C THR A 248 11.85 -18.80 -2.96
N LEU A 249 12.59 -18.23 -3.91
CA LEU A 249 14.03 -18.38 -3.99
C LEU A 249 14.74 -17.24 -3.27
N VAL A 250 15.25 -17.53 -2.10
CA VAL A 250 15.96 -16.62 -1.21
C VAL A 250 17.28 -17.26 -0.78
N HIS A 251 18.40 -16.56 -1.01
CA HIS A 251 19.67 -16.95 -0.45
C HIS A 251 19.76 -16.49 1.00
N ARG A 252 20.06 -17.41 1.92
CA ARG A 252 20.24 -17.11 3.35
C ARG A 252 21.71 -17.35 3.69
N SER A 253 22.33 -16.35 4.33
CA SER A 253 23.70 -16.49 4.86
C SER A 253 23.73 -17.60 5.94
N GLU A 254 24.84 -18.28 6.10
CA GLU A 254 25.06 -19.27 7.17
C GLU A 254 25.11 -18.60 8.55
#